data_1daaaed24d22745f86a237dfe8060970
#
_entry.id   1daaaed24d22745f86a237dfe8060970
#
_cell.length_a   1.000
_cell.length_b   1.000
_cell.length_c   1.000
_cell.angle_alpha   90.00
_cell.angle_beta   90.00
_cell.angle_gamma   90.00
#
_symmetry.space_group_name_H-M   'P 1'
#
loop_
_entity.id
_entity.type
_entity.pdbx_description
1 polymer ?
#
loop_
_entity_poly.entity_id
_entity_poly.type
_entity_poly.pdbx_seq_one_letter_code
_entity_poly.pdbx_strand_id
1 'polypeptide(L)'
;KKMDKFYPRSFNMGVRADVYRKLGGFSKMRFGEDIDFSIRIFKAGCRCRLFPEAWVWHKRRTDLKKFFKQVHNSGIARINLYKKYPESLKLVHMLPAAFTVGVVLVLLASLICPWALLLLALFALIIFVDSSIQNKSLYIGILSVVAAFIQLTGYGTGFLSAWWKRCVRGKGAFSAFEKNFYE
;
A
#
# COMPACT_ATOMS: atom_id res chain seq x y z
N LYS A 1 -6.80 23.65 -0.20
CA LYS A 1 -5.83 22.62 -0.65
C LYS A 1 -6.34 22.05 -1.96
N LYS A 2 -5.51 22.01 -3.02
CA LYS A 2 -5.94 21.44 -4.31
C LYS A 2 -6.36 19.99 -4.10
N MET A 3 -7.59 19.67 -4.49
CA MET A 3 -8.24 18.38 -4.21
C MET A 3 -8.03 17.36 -5.34
N ASP A 4 -7.33 17.75 -6.41
CA ASP A 4 -6.96 16.93 -7.56
C ASP A 4 -5.98 15.77 -7.25
N LYS A 5 -5.41 15.77 -6.05
CA LYS A 5 -4.46 14.74 -5.55
C LYS A 5 -4.97 13.97 -4.33
N PHE A 6 -6.23 14.12 -3.99
CA PHE A 6 -6.84 13.44 -2.85
C PHE A 6 -7.64 12.22 -3.32
N TYR A 7 -7.34 11.07 -2.74
CA TYR A 7 -8.05 9.82 -3.00
C TYR A 7 -8.75 9.37 -1.72
N PRO A 8 -10.03 9.75 -1.53
CA PRO A 8 -10.80 9.34 -0.35
C PRO A 8 -10.93 7.81 -0.33
N ARG A 9 -10.95 7.25 0.88
CA ARG A 9 -11.15 5.82 1.08
C ARG A 9 -12.64 5.50 1.06
N SER A 10 -13.01 4.32 0.54
CA SER A 10 -14.40 3.89 0.39
C SER A 10 -15.21 3.95 1.70
N PHE A 11 -14.56 3.69 2.85
CA PHE A 11 -15.22 3.75 4.16
C PHE A 11 -15.48 5.17 4.68
N ASN A 12 -14.93 6.21 4.06
CA ASN A 12 -15.14 7.62 4.42
C ASN A 12 -15.25 8.49 3.15
N MET A 13 -16.17 8.11 2.26
CA MET A 13 -16.41 8.78 0.99
C MET A 13 -17.90 8.99 0.79
N GLY A 14 -18.33 10.23 0.67
CA GLY A 14 -19.66 10.60 0.18
C GLY A 14 -19.61 10.96 -1.31
N VAL A 15 -20.52 10.45 -2.12
CA VAL A 15 -20.60 10.71 -3.55
C VAL A 15 -22.04 11.05 -3.93
N ARG A 16 -22.22 12.07 -4.77
CA ARG A 16 -23.52 12.38 -5.33
C ARG A 16 -24.01 11.21 -6.21
N ALA A 17 -25.29 10.86 -6.07
CA ALA A 17 -25.87 9.70 -6.75
C ALA A 17 -25.83 9.84 -8.29
N ASP A 18 -26.00 11.06 -8.82
CA ASP A 18 -25.90 11.33 -10.26
C ASP A 18 -24.47 11.09 -10.79
N VAL A 19 -23.44 11.56 -10.07
CA VAL A 19 -22.04 11.33 -10.41
C VAL A 19 -21.71 9.83 -10.33
N TYR A 20 -22.16 9.15 -9.28
CA TYR A 20 -21.95 7.72 -9.12
C TYR A 20 -22.52 6.92 -10.30
N ARG A 21 -23.79 7.21 -10.69
CA ARG A 21 -24.46 6.55 -11.82
C ARG A 21 -23.78 6.88 -13.14
N LYS A 22 -23.47 8.15 -13.39
CA LYS A 22 -22.81 8.61 -14.61
C LYS A 22 -21.46 7.95 -14.84
N LEU A 23 -20.70 7.72 -13.77
CA LEU A 23 -19.38 7.10 -13.83
C LEU A 23 -19.41 5.56 -13.71
N GLY A 24 -20.59 4.94 -13.55
CA GLY A 24 -20.73 3.49 -13.43
C GLY A 24 -20.24 2.89 -12.10
N GLY A 25 -20.19 3.71 -11.04
CA GLY A 25 -19.83 3.26 -9.69
C GLY A 25 -18.40 2.73 -9.52
N PHE A 26 -18.17 1.90 -8.52
CA PHE A 26 -16.90 1.24 -8.29
C PHE A 26 -16.61 0.19 -9.38
N SER A 27 -15.35 0.10 -9.80
CA SER A 27 -14.90 -0.94 -10.72
C SER A 27 -14.87 -2.32 -10.05
N LYS A 28 -14.85 -3.39 -10.85
CA LYS A 28 -14.74 -4.79 -10.35
C LYS A 28 -13.37 -5.12 -9.73
N MET A 29 -12.51 -4.13 -9.53
CA MET A 29 -11.24 -4.32 -8.82
C MET A 29 -11.52 -4.56 -7.33
N ARG A 30 -10.96 -5.64 -6.77
CA ARG A 30 -11.13 -5.94 -5.34
C ARG A 30 -10.32 -5.03 -4.42
N PHE A 31 -9.20 -4.48 -4.91
CA PHE A 31 -8.32 -3.57 -4.17
C PHE A 31 -7.96 -2.39 -5.06
N GLY A 32 -8.07 -1.17 -4.50
CA GLY A 32 -7.81 0.08 -5.21
C GLY A 32 -8.99 0.60 -6.02
N GLU A 33 -10.18 0.03 -5.82
CA GLU A 33 -11.44 0.47 -6.43
C GLU A 33 -11.80 1.91 -6.05
N ASP A 34 -11.45 2.32 -4.84
CA ASP A 34 -11.61 3.69 -4.34
C ASP A 34 -10.69 4.67 -5.06
N ILE A 35 -9.45 4.28 -5.32
CA ILE A 35 -8.48 5.08 -6.07
C ILE A 35 -8.91 5.17 -7.54
N ASP A 36 -9.29 4.04 -8.15
CA ASP A 36 -9.82 4.00 -9.52
C ASP A 36 -11.03 4.94 -9.68
N PHE A 37 -11.98 4.84 -8.77
CA PHE A 37 -13.18 5.67 -8.80
C PHE A 37 -12.84 7.16 -8.62
N SER A 38 -11.94 7.49 -7.70
CA SER A 38 -11.46 8.85 -7.50
C SER A 38 -10.78 9.41 -8.75
N ILE A 39 -9.95 8.63 -9.44
CA ILE A 39 -9.33 9.04 -10.71
C ILE A 39 -10.42 9.37 -11.75
N ARG A 40 -11.45 8.53 -11.86
CA ARG A 40 -12.56 8.77 -12.81
C ARG A 40 -13.37 10.02 -12.46
N ILE A 41 -13.61 10.28 -11.17
CA ILE A 41 -14.25 11.51 -10.68
C ILE A 41 -13.46 12.74 -11.12
N PHE A 42 -12.13 12.74 -10.93
CA PHE A 42 -11.29 13.87 -11.32
C PHE A 42 -11.19 14.03 -12.83
N LYS A 43 -11.04 12.93 -13.59
CA LYS A 43 -11.04 12.98 -15.06
C LYS A 43 -12.35 13.48 -15.66
N ALA A 44 -13.47 13.29 -14.96
CA ALA A 44 -14.77 13.82 -15.35
C ALA A 44 -14.97 15.31 -14.98
N GLY A 45 -13.95 15.98 -14.45
CA GLY A 45 -14.02 17.39 -14.05
C GLY A 45 -14.83 17.65 -12.77
N CYS A 46 -15.19 16.61 -12.04
CA CYS A 46 -15.95 16.75 -10.79
C CYS A 46 -15.04 17.27 -9.67
N ARG A 47 -15.62 18.09 -8.79
CA ARG A 47 -14.92 18.66 -7.64
C ARG A 47 -15.06 17.74 -6.43
N CYS A 48 -13.96 17.56 -5.68
CA CYS A 48 -13.95 16.90 -4.39
C CYS A 48 -13.69 17.91 -3.28
N ARG A 49 -14.28 17.68 -2.10
CA ARG A 49 -14.04 18.48 -0.90
C ARG A 49 -13.77 17.56 0.27
N LEU A 50 -12.78 17.92 1.08
CA LEU A 50 -12.53 17.32 2.37
C LEU A 50 -13.28 18.10 3.44
N PHE A 51 -14.05 17.40 4.27
CA PHE A 51 -14.71 17.93 5.46
C PHE A 51 -13.95 17.39 6.67
N PRO A 52 -13.15 18.20 7.37
CA PRO A 52 -12.38 17.73 8.53
C PRO A 52 -13.27 17.19 9.65
N GLU A 53 -14.49 17.71 9.77
CA GLU A 53 -15.48 17.33 10.78
C GLU A 53 -16.12 15.96 10.49
N ALA A 54 -16.10 15.52 9.23
CA ALA A 54 -16.64 14.22 8.80
C ALA A 54 -15.56 13.13 8.91
N TRP A 55 -15.38 12.62 10.09
CA TRP A 55 -14.44 11.54 10.36
C TRP A 55 -15.14 10.30 10.90
N VAL A 56 -14.48 9.14 10.75
CA VAL A 56 -14.99 7.86 11.19
C VAL A 56 -13.93 7.09 11.95
N TRP A 57 -14.34 6.36 12.99
CA TRP A 57 -13.50 5.38 13.64
C TRP A 57 -13.34 4.16 12.74
N HIS A 58 -12.12 3.86 12.36
CA HIS A 58 -11.82 2.70 11.52
C HIS A 58 -10.84 1.77 12.22
N LYS A 59 -11.34 0.61 12.71
CA LYS A 59 -10.51 -0.41 13.32
C LYS A 59 -9.60 -1.06 12.27
N ARG A 60 -8.30 -0.82 12.39
CA ARG A 60 -7.32 -1.43 11.51
C ARG A 60 -7.09 -2.91 11.83
N ARG A 61 -6.39 -3.59 10.93
CA ARG A 61 -5.97 -4.98 11.16
C ARG A 61 -5.01 -5.03 12.34
N THR A 62 -5.32 -5.82 13.34
CA THR A 62 -4.52 -6.04 14.55
C THR A 62 -3.68 -7.31 14.46
N ASP A 63 -3.99 -8.20 13.52
CA ASP A 63 -3.27 -9.44 13.24
C ASP A 63 -2.22 -9.21 12.15
N LEU A 64 -0.97 -9.61 12.41
CA LEU A 64 0.16 -9.39 11.49
C LEU A 64 -0.01 -10.14 10.17
N LYS A 65 -0.62 -11.33 10.18
CA LYS A 65 -0.90 -12.11 8.96
C LYS A 65 -1.93 -11.42 8.08
N LYS A 66 -3.00 -10.91 8.70
CA LYS A 66 -4.02 -10.12 7.98
C LYS A 66 -3.45 -8.79 7.49
N PHE A 67 -2.57 -8.17 8.25
CA PHE A 67 -1.86 -6.98 7.83
C PHE A 67 -0.96 -7.25 6.62
N PHE A 68 -0.17 -8.32 6.64
CA PHE A 68 0.65 -8.74 5.49
C PHE A 68 -0.23 -8.95 4.23
N LYS A 69 -1.31 -9.72 4.33
CA LYS A 69 -2.25 -9.95 3.22
C LYS A 69 -2.75 -8.62 2.63
N GLN A 70 -3.10 -7.66 3.49
CA GLN A 70 -3.59 -6.35 3.07
C GLN A 70 -2.53 -5.54 2.31
N VAL A 71 -1.32 -5.42 2.85
CA VAL A 71 -0.25 -4.63 2.22
C VAL A 71 0.26 -5.27 0.95
N HIS A 72 0.32 -6.60 0.89
CA HIS A 72 0.67 -7.35 -0.31
C HIS A 72 -0.32 -7.06 -1.46
N ASN A 73 -1.63 -7.15 -1.18
CA ASN A 73 -2.66 -6.79 -2.16
C ASN A 73 -2.61 -5.30 -2.55
N SER A 74 -2.20 -4.41 -1.64
CA SER A 74 -1.99 -3.00 -1.99
C SER A 74 -0.87 -2.81 -3.01
N GLY A 75 0.21 -3.60 -2.90
CA GLY A 75 1.29 -3.65 -3.90
C GLY A 75 0.80 -4.14 -5.26
N ILE A 76 0.01 -5.21 -5.29
CA ILE A 76 -0.61 -5.74 -6.52
C ILE A 76 -1.54 -4.69 -7.15
N ALA A 77 -2.41 -4.08 -6.34
CA ALA A 77 -3.36 -3.07 -6.78
C ALA A 77 -2.67 -1.87 -7.44
N ARG A 78 -1.47 -1.50 -6.96
CA ARG A 78 -0.69 -0.41 -7.54
C ARG A 78 -0.31 -0.68 -9.00
N ILE A 79 0.12 -1.89 -9.32
CA ILE A 79 0.43 -2.29 -10.69
C ILE A 79 -0.85 -2.43 -11.53
N ASN A 80 -1.95 -2.92 -10.95
CA ASN A 80 -3.24 -2.96 -11.64
C ASN A 80 -3.69 -1.55 -12.05
N LEU A 81 -3.56 -0.57 -11.14
CA LEU A 81 -3.85 0.83 -11.42
C LEU A 81 -2.89 1.44 -12.45
N TYR A 82 -1.60 1.15 -12.35
CA TYR A 82 -0.60 1.60 -13.31
C TYR A 82 -0.91 1.13 -14.74
N LYS A 83 -1.31 -0.13 -14.92
CA LYS A 83 -1.70 -0.64 -16.25
C LYS A 83 -2.94 0.04 -16.81
N LYS A 84 -3.82 0.57 -15.97
CA LYS A 84 -5.03 1.31 -16.37
C LYS A 84 -4.77 2.82 -16.49
N TYR A 85 -3.92 3.36 -15.61
CA TYR A 85 -3.56 4.77 -15.51
C TYR A 85 -2.05 4.91 -15.29
N PRO A 86 -1.23 4.91 -16.37
CA PRO A 86 0.23 4.96 -16.25
C PRO A 86 0.74 6.13 -15.41
N GLU A 87 0.07 7.28 -15.49
CA GLU A 87 0.36 8.49 -14.73
C GLU A 87 0.14 8.36 -13.21
N SER A 88 -0.56 7.33 -12.78
CA SER A 88 -0.84 7.09 -11.35
C SER A 88 0.36 6.54 -10.58
N LEU A 89 1.34 5.96 -11.26
CA LEU A 89 2.54 5.41 -10.63
C LEU A 89 3.53 6.53 -10.34
N LYS A 90 3.96 6.60 -9.07
CA LYS A 90 4.97 7.57 -8.61
C LYS A 90 6.17 6.81 -8.07
N LEU A 91 7.35 7.46 -8.06
CA LEU A 91 8.59 6.87 -7.55
C LEU A 91 8.42 6.32 -6.11
N VAL A 92 7.71 7.05 -5.24
CA VAL A 92 7.43 6.62 -3.86
C VAL A 92 6.73 5.25 -3.77
N HIS A 93 5.96 4.85 -4.80
CA HIS A 93 5.30 3.55 -4.82
C HIS A 93 6.28 2.39 -5.13
N MET A 94 7.46 2.69 -5.64
CA MET A 94 8.50 1.71 -5.97
C MET A 94 9.45 1.45 -4.79
N LEU A 95 9.53 2.39 -3.83
CA LEU A 95 10.43 2.29 -2.69
C LEU A 95 10.29 0.98 -1.88
N PRO A 96 9.07 0.49 -1.57
CA PRO A 96 8.94 -0.79 -0.86
C PRO A 96 9.44 -1.99 -1.68
N ALA A 97 9.31 -1.94 -3.02
CA ALA A 97 9.87 -2.98 -3.88
C ALA A 97 11.40 -2.93 -3.88
N ALA A 98 12.00 -1.74 -3.99
CA ALA A 98 13.44 -1.54 -3.87
C ALA A 98 13.96 -2.00 -2.50
N PHE A 99 13.26 -1.67 -1.42
CA PHE A 99 13.59 -2.15 -0.08
C PHE A 99 13.58 -3.68 -0.01
N THR A 100 12.55 -4.32 -0.56
CA THR A 100 12.44 -5.80 -0.58
C THR A 100 13.60 -6.45 -1.31
N VAL A 101 13.98 -5.91 -2.47
CA VAL A 101 15.17 -6.38 -3.21
C VAL A 101 16.42 -6.12 -2.39
N GLY A 102 16.55 -4.94 -1.78
CA GLY A 102 17.69 -4.60 -0.91
C GLY A 102 17.84 -5.57 0.27
N VAL A 103 16.74 -5.94 0.93
CA VAL A 103 16.76 -6.96 2.01
C VAL A 103 17.30 -8.29 1.49
N VAL A 104 16.83 -8.76 0.35
CA VAL A 104 17.32 -10.00 -0.26
C VAL A 104 18.82 -9.91 -0.56
N LEU A 105 19.26 -8.80 -1.16
CA LEU A 105 20.69 -8.59 -1.47
C LEU A 105 21.56 -8.54 -0.21
N VAL A 106 21.11 -7.88 0.85
CA VAL A 106 21.82 -7.84 2.14
C VAL A 106 21.92 -9.25 2.75
N LEU A 107 20.85 -10.04 2.71
CA LEU A 107 20.87 -11.41 3.20
C LEU A 107 21.81 -12.29 2.38
N LEU A 108 21.86 -12.15 1.07
CA LEU A 108 22.84 -12.87 0.23
C LEU A 108 24.27 -12.41 0.50
N ALA A 109 24.49 -11.11 0.61
CA ALA A 109 25.82 -10.55 0.92
C ALA A 109 26.32 -10.99 2.31
N SER A 110 25.41 -11.20 3.27
CA SER A 110 25.78 -11.64 4.62
C SER A 110 26.37 -13.06 4.67
N LEU A 111 26.14 -13.87 3.64
CA LEU A 111 26.79 -15.19 3.51
C LEU A 111 28.30 -15.07 3.28
N ILE A 112 28.75 -13.96 2.71
CA ILE A 112 30.18 -13.67 2.46
C ILE A 112 30.72 -12.70 3.52
N CYS A 113 29.96 -11.67 3.85
CA CYS A 113 30.33 -10.64 4.80
C CYS A 113 29.22 -10.44 5.84
N PRO A 114 29.32 -11.04 7.04
CA PRO A 114 28.27 -10.92 8.08
C PRO A 114 27.97 -9.48 8.49
N TRP A 115 28.90 -8.56 8.33
CA TRP A 115 28.72 -7.14 8.62
C TRP A 115 27.64 -6.46 7.77
N ALA A 116 27.26 -7.04 6.62
CA ALA A 116 26.17 -6.57 5.81
C ALA A 116 24.84 -6.49 6.59
N LEU A 117 24.62 -7.36 7.58
CA LEU A 117 23.45 -7.34 8.44
C LEU A 117 23.32 -6.06 9.28
N LEU A 118 24.42 -5.33 9.51
CA LEU A 118 24.37 -4.04 10.21
C LEU A 118 23.48 -3.02 9.51
N LEU A 119 23.33 -3.11 8.19
CA LEU A 119 22.40 -2.23 7.46
C LEU A 119 20.94 -2.45 7.90
N LEU A 120 20.52 -3.71 8.03
CA LEU A 120 19.18 -4.03 8.51
C LEU A 120 19.02 -3.74 10.01
N ALA A 121 20.06 -3.99 10.80
CA ALA A 121 20.10 -3.67 12.23
C ALA A 121 19.97 -2.15 12.46
N LEU A 122 20.70 -1.34 11.68
CA LEU A 122 20.61 0.12 11.76
C LEU A 122 19.23 0.62 11.36
N PHE A 123 18.65 0.08 10.28
CA PHE A 123 17.29 0.42 9.87
C PHE A 123 16.27 0.08 10.98
N ALA A 124 16.37 -1.12 11.57
CA ALA A 124 15.52 -1.54 12.68
C ALA A 124 15.70 -0.65 13.91
N LEU A 125 16.94 -0.28 14.24
CA LEU A 125 17.27 0.59 15.38
C LEU A 125 16.67 1.99 15.21
N ILE A 126 16.77 2.57 14.01
CA ILE A 126 16.18 3.90 13.73
C ILE A 126 14.66 3.88 13.96
N ILE A 127 13.96 2.86 13.44
CA ILE A 127 12.52 2.73 13.63
C ILE A 127 12.18 2.50 15.10
N PHE A 128 12.94 1.65 15.77
CA PHE A 128 12.74 1.34 17.19
C PHE A 128 12.85 2.59 18.05
N VAL A 129 13.94 3.35 17.88
CA VAL A 129 14.22 4.56 18.67
C VAL A 129 13.15 5.64 18.40
N ASP A 130 12.91 5.94 17.12
CA ASP A 130 11.92 6.95 16.73
C ASP A 130 10.53 6.62 17.28
N SER A 131 10.06 5.39 17.07
CA SER A 131 8.73 4.98 17.54
C SER A 131 8.64 4.89 19.07
N SER A 132 9.71 4.45 19.74
CA SER A 132 9.74 4.39 21.20
C SER A 132 9.64 5.78 21.83
N ILE A 133 10.34 6.77 21.27
CA ILE A 133 10.31 8.15 21.74
C ILE A 133 8.92 8.77 21.49
N GLN A 134 8.40 8.66 20.27
CA GLN A 134 7.11 9.25 19.90
C GLN A 134 5.94 8.70 20.73
N ASN A 135 5.95 7.40 21.01
CA ASN A 135 4.88 6.72 21.75
C ASN A 135 5.18 6.51 23.24
N LYS A 136 6.35 6.93 23.72
CA LYS A 136 6.80 6.75 25.11
C LYS A 136 6.69 5.28 25.56
N SER A 137 7.00 4.33 24.69
CA SER A 137 6.85 2.89 24.94
C SER A 137 7.83 2.06 24.12
N LEU A 138 8.70 1.32 24.79
CA LEU A 138 9.63 0.38 24.18
C LEU A 138 8.88 -0.78 23.48
N TYR A 139 7.75 -1.22 24.05
CA TYR A 139 6.91 -2.25 23.45
C TYR A 139 6.37 -1.84 22.09
N ILE A 140 5.87 -0.59 21.96
CA ILE A 140 5.42 -0.04 20.68
C ILE A 140 6.61 0.09 19.72
N GLY A 141 7.79 0.45 20.21
CA GLY A 141 9.01 0.49 19.40
C GLY A 141 9.30 -0.87 18.73
N ILE A 142 9.29 -1.95 19.51
CA ILE A 142 9.51 -3.32 18.98
C ILE A 142 8.44 -3.68 17.94
N LEU A 143 7.15 -3.46 18.26
CA LEU A 143 6.06 -3.76 17.33
C LEU A 143 6.17 -2.94 16.04
N SER A 144 6.66 -1.71 16.11
CA SER A 144 6.83 -0.84 14.96
C SER A 144 7.90 -1.36 14.02
N VAL A 145 8.99 -1.94 14.52
CA VAL A 145 10.01 -2.60 13.68
C VAL A 145 9.38 -3.75 12.90
N VAL A 146 8.67 -4.65 13.60
CA VAL A 146 8.00 -5.79 12.95
C VAL A 146 6.99 -5.30 11.90
N ALA A 147 6.18 -4.32 12.25
CA ALA A 147 5.17 -3.76 11.35
C ALA A 147 5.80 -3.09 10.12
N ALA A 148 6.92 -2.38 10.28
CA ALA A 148 7.63 -1.73 9.17
C ALA A 148 8.20 -2.75 8.18
N PHE A 149 8.85 -3.82 8.67
CA PHE A 149 9.31 -4.90 7.79
C PHE A 149 8.15 -5.57 7.06
N ILE A 150 7.06 -5.89 7.75
CA ILE A 150 5.86 -6.47 7.12
C ILE A 150 5.28 -5.52 6.08
N GLN A 151 5.17 -4.22 6.40
CA GLN A 151 4.65 -3.20 5.50
C GLN A 151 5.47 -3.11 4.21
N LEU A 152 6.78 -3.00 4.32
CA LEU A 152 7.67 -2.79 3.19
C LEU A 152 7.84 -4.06 2.36
N THR A 153 8.12 -5.20 3.01
CA THR A 153 8.31 -6.48 2.28
C THR A 153 6.99 -7.02 1.75
N GLY A 154 5.89 -6.91 2.50
CA GLY A 154 4.58 -7.34 2.05
C GLY A 154 4.14 -6.56 0.80
N TYR A 155 4.21 -5.23 0.84
CA TYR A 155 3.89 -4.41 -0.32
C TYR A 155 4.88 -4.66 -1.48
N GLY A 156 6.19 -4.71 -1.20
CA GLY A 156 7.22 -4.92 -2.21
C GLY A 156 7.06 -6.25 -2.94
N THR A 157 6.82 -7.35 -2.22
CA THR A 157 6.57 -8.67 -2.83
C THR A 157 5.28 -8.66 -3.67
N GLY A 158 4.23 -7.99 -3.22
CA GLY A 158 3.00 -7.81 -4.00
C GLY A 158 3.24 -7.03 -5.28
N PHE A 159 3.98 -5.92 -5.18
CA PHE A 159 4.34 -5.08 -6.33
C PHE A 159 5.19 -5.85 -7.34
N LEU A 160 6.27 -6.50 -6.91
CA LEU A 160 7.18 -7.26 -7.78
C LEU A 160 6.47 -8.43 -8.46
N SER A 161 5.63 -9.19 -7.73
CA SER A 161 4.87 -10.29 -8.29
C SER A 161 3.88 -9.81 -9.36
N ALA A 162 3.22 -8.69 -9.12
CA ALA A 162 2.29 -8.10 -10.08
C ALA A 162 3.02 -7.49 -11.28
N TRP A 163 4.14 -6.82 -11.06
CA TRP A 163 4.97 -6.30 -12.14
C TRP A 163 5.41 -7.43 -13.07
N TRP A 164 5.96 -8.52 -12.53
CA TRP A 164 6.36 -9.69 -13.30
C TRP A 164 5.20 -10.30 -14.09
N LYS A 165 4.07 -10.57 -13.42
CA LYS A 165 2.91 -11.20 -14.05
C LYS A 165 2.27 -10.34 -15.12
N ARG A 166 2.11 -9.03 -14.86
CA ARG A 166 1.35 -8.14 -15.73
C ARG A 166 2.18 -7.38 -16.77
N CYS A 167 3.41 -6.99 -16.41
CA CYS A 167 4.27 -6.22 -17.32
C CYS A 167 5.19 -7.11 -18.14
N VAL A 168 5.72 -8.21 -17.55
CA VAL A 168 6.61 -9.13 -18.27
C VAL A 168 5.81 -10.26 -18.93
N ARG A 169 4.89 -10.90 -18.19
CA ARG A 169 4.12 -12.06 -18.71
C ARG A 169 2.79 -11.71 -19.38
N GLY A 170 2.38 -10.44 -19.42
CA GLY A 170 1.16 -9.98 -20.07
C GLY A 170 -0.16 -10.51 -19.46
N LYS A 171 -0.15 -11.07 -18.25
CA LYS A 171 -1.37 -11.61 -17.61
C LYS A 171 -2.36 -10.52 -17.23
N GLY A 172 -3.64 -10.89 -17.10
CA GLY A 172 -4.73 -10.00 -16.66
C GLY A 172 -4.57 -9.50 -15.23
N ALA A 173 -5.48 -8.61 -14.81
CA ALA A 173 -5.55 -8.13 -13.43
C ALA A 173 -5.87 -9.29 -12.47
N PHE A 174 -5.25 -9.28 -11.30
CA PHE A 174 -5.46 -10.29 -10.27
C PHE A 174 -5.30 -9.66 -8.88
N SER A 175 -5.76 -10.38 -7.87
CA SER A 175 -5.45 -10.15 -6.46
C SER A 175 -4.99 -11.45 -5.81
N ALA A 176 -4.30 -11.36 -4.68
CA ALA A 176 -3.93 -12.52 -3.89
C ALA A 176 -4.89 -12.69 -2.70
N PHE A 177 -4.92 -13.89 -2.13
CA PHE A 177 -5.72 -14.19 -0.93
C PHE A 177 -7.23 -13.95 -1.09
N GLU A 178 -7.79 -14.14 -2.29
CA GLU A 178 -9.20 -13.85 -2.56
C GLU A 178 -10.17 -14.68 -1.72
N LYS A 179 -9.85 -15.97 -1.51
CA LYS A 179 -10.71 -16.91 -0.78
C LYS A 179 -10.66 -16.76 0.74
N ASN A 180 -9.48 -16.43 1.28
CA ASN A 180 -9.22 -16.41 2.73
C ASN A 180 -8.64 -15.07 3.21
N PHE A 181 -9.07 -13.98 2.59
CA PHE A 181 -8.59 -12.64 2.96
C PHE A 181 -9.06 -12.22 4.36
N TYR A 182 -10.23 -12.68 4.79
CA TYR A 182 -10.84 -12.34 6.08
C TYR A 182 -10.65 -13.43 7.15
N GLU A 183 -10.14 -14.59 6.78
CA GLU A 183 -9.70 -15.65 7.68
C GLU A 183 -8.30 -15.35 8.22
#